data_004bd6352cfa335165d2d634777b5a45
#
_entry.id   004bd6352cfa335165d2d634777b5a45
#
_cell.length_a   1.000
_cell.length_b   1.000
_cell.length_c   1.000
_cell.angle_alpha   90.00
_cell.angle_beta   90.00
_cell.angle_gamma   90.00
#
_symmetry.space_group_name_H-M   'P 1'
#
loop_
_entity.id
_entity.type
_entity.pdbx_description
1 polymer ?
#
loop_
_entity_poly.entity_id
_entity_poly.type
_entity_poly.pdbx_seq_one_letter_code
_entity_poly.pdbx_strand_id
1 'polypeptide(L)'
;MGTSSSVTRHPTIGQCSRPLLTWDGKNQELRNALHLDGTPLGEHAIKIAELRRLHHHTIVQINGATAPFVFCLPYALNLCVSLTRVINKTYEQLIIGKNLRFVGLPFADWLLGRLKPIDRPEPGCLIFYFKSTLWAHAGRFVRFGVVESKWGMFSAYEHGMWEIPLSYGDEICCYQMPGEREVVRLFLEFGLQIEAHSLCPATRARATRLLDALNRRFNT
;
A
#
# COMPACT_ATOMS: atom_id res chain seq x y z
N MET A 1 -14.22 -19.46 42.79
CA MET A 1 -13.31 -18.40 42.32
C MET A 1 -13.19 -18.54 40.83
N GLY A 2 -13.97 -17.78 40.10
CA GLY A 2 -14.01 -17.83 38.63
C GLY A 2 -13.06 -16.79 38.04
N THR A 3 -12.06 -17.25 37.30
CA THR A 3 -11.15 -16.41 36.54
C THR A 3 -11.85 -15.95 35.26
N SER A 4 -12.25 -14.69 35.23
CA SER A 4 -12.76 -14.02 34.03
C SER A 4 -11.60 -13.80 33.08
N SER A 5 -11.52 -14.58 32.00
CA SER A 5 -10.61 -14.32 30.89
C SER A 5 -11.16 -13.14 30.07
N SER A 6 -10.48 -12.01 30.17
CA SER A 6 -10.71 -10.86 29.31
C SER A 6 -10.32 -11.22 27.87
N VAL A 7 -11.32 -11.51 27.05
CA VAL A 7 -11.17 -11.58 25.58
C VAL A 7 -10.83 -10.16 25.11
N THR A 8 -9.57 -9.93 24.80
CA THR A 8 -9.14 -8.74 24.06
C THR A 8 -9.83 -8.75 22.72
N ARG A 9 -10.89 -7.94 22.58
CA ARG A 9 -11.52 -7.68 21.29
C ARG A 9 -10.47 -7.00 20.42
N HIS A 10 -10.02 -7.70 19.39
CA HIS A 10 -9.27 -7.06 18.31
C HIS A 10 -10.10 -5.89 17.78
N PRO A 11 -9.50 -4.72 17.53
CA PRO A 11 -10.22 -3.62 16.92
C PRO A 11 -10.83 -4.12 15.62
N THR A 12 -12.12 -3.92 15.49
CA THR A 12 -12.91 -4.25 14.30
C THR A 12 -12.20 -3.63 13.09
N ILE A 13 -11.86 -4.45 12.11
CA ILE A 13 -11.32 -4.04 10.80
C ILE A 13 -12.06 -2.78 10.38
N GLY A 14 -11.33 -1.70 10.10
CA GLY A 14 -11.91 -0.43 9.69
C GLY A 14 -12.80 -0.66 8.47
N GLN A 15 -14.07 -0.86 8.71
CA GLN A 15 -15.07 -0.93 7.65
C GLN A 15 -15.03 0.40 6.91
N CYS A 16 -14.69 0.36 5.62
CA CYS A 16 -14.92 1.49 4.75
C CYS A 16 -16.43 1.80 4.76
N SER A 17 -16.84 2.80 5.54
CA SER A 17 -18.25 3.15 5.77
C SER A 17 -18.85 3.97 4.61
N ARG A 18 -18.17 4.07 3.46
CA ARG A 18 -18.57 4.90 2.32
C ARG A 18 -18.69 4.11 1.04
N PRO A 19 -19.47 4.61 0.06
CA PRO A 19 -19.73 3.89 -1.17
C PRO A 19 -18.43 3.55 -1.87
N LEU A 20 -18.19 2.26 -1.98
CA LEU A 20 -17.14 1.68 -2.77
C LEU A 20 -17.52 1.81 -4.23
N LEU A 21 -16.56 2.15 -5.07
CA LEU A 21 -16.71 1.90 -6.50
C LEU A 21 -16.55 0.39 -6.71
N THR A 22 -17.59 -0.23 -7.21
CA THR A 22 -17.59 -1.67 -7.50
C THR A 22 -17.29 -1.88 -8.99
N TRP A 23 -16.51 -2.90 -9.27
CA TRP A 23 -16.22 -3.30 -10.64
C TRP A 23 -17.48 -3.73 -11.39
N ASP A 24 -17.62 -3.27 -12.63
CA ASP A 24 -18.81 -3.46 -13.48
C ASP A 24 -18.78 -4.74 -14.33
N GLY A 25 -17.82 -5.62 -14.10
CA GLY A 25 -17.67 -6.89 -14.85
C GLY A 25 -16.87 -6.76 -16.15
N LYS A 26 -16.52 -5.55 -16.60
CA LYS A 26 -15.71 -5.37 -17.81
C LYS A 26 -14.28 -5.87 -17.63
N ASN A 27 -13.64 -6.28 -18.71
CA ASN A 27 -12.26 -6.75 -18.75
C ASN A 27 -11.97 -7.99 -17.88
N GLN A 28 -12.96 -8.83 -17.60
CA GLN A 28 -12.77 -10.03 -16.77
C GLN A 28 -11.71 -10.96 -17.34
N GLU A 29 -11.70 -11.18 -18.65
CA GLU A 29 -10.71 -12.04 -19.31
C GLU A 29 -9.29 -11.47 -19.17
N LEU A 30 -9.13 -10.16 -19.37
CA LEU A 30 -7.86 -9.47 -19.12
C LEU A 30 -7.42 -9.66 -17.66
N ARG A 31 -8.31 -9.39 -16.70
CA ARG A 31 -7.98 -9.49 -15.26
C ARG A 31 -7.60 -10.90 -14.85
N ASN A 32 -8.23 -11.93 -15.43
CA ASN A 32 -7.85 -13.32 -15.23
C ASN A 32 -6.47 -13.62 -15.83
N ALA A 33 -6.16 -13.06 -17.01
CA ALA A 33 -4.89 -13.27 -17.71
C ALA A 33 -3.71 -12.50 -17.12
N LEU A 34 -3.96 -11.45 -16.32
CA LEU A 34 -2.93 -10.64 -15.64
C LEU A 34 -2.28 -11.34 -14.44
N HIS A 35 -2.45 -12.65 -14.32
CA HIS A 35 -1.77 -13.42 -13.28
C HIS A 35 -0.29 -13.59 -13.64
N LEU A 36 0.55 -12.70 -13.09
CA LEU A 36 1.99 -12.68 -13.35
C LEU A 36 2.82 -13.48 -12.33
N ASP A 37 2.15 -14.08 -11.33
CA ASP A 37 2.81 -14.90 -10.31
C ASP A 37 3.55 -16.07 -10.96
N GLY A 38 4.84 -16.21 -10.63
CA GLY A 38 5.71 -17.22 -11.23
C GLY A 38 6.32 -16.86 -12.59
N THR A 39 5.94 -15.71 -13.18
CA THR A 39 6.56 -15.22 -14.42
C THR A 39 7.88 -14.50 -14.06
N PRO A 40 9.03 -14.84 -14.70
CA PRO A 40 10.27 -14.10 -14.49
C PRO A 40 10.11 -12.61 -14.81
N LEU A 41 10.74 -11.74 -14.02
CA LEU A 41 10.60 -10.28 -14.17
C LEU A 41 10.91 -9.78 -15.59
N GLY A 42 11.92 -10.38 -16.24
CA GLY A 42 12.29 -10.04 -17.62
C GLY A 42 11.22 -10.37 -18.67
N GLU A 43 10.28 -11.24 -18.35
CA GLU A 43 9.21 -11.68 -19.25
C GLU A 43 7.90 -10.90 -19.05
N HIS A 44 7.79 -10.12 -17.97
CA HIS A 44 6.57 -9.35 -17.68
C HIS A 44 6.21 -8.41 -18.81
N ALA A 45 7.17 -7.67 -19.37
CA ALA A 45 6.93 -6.74 -20.47
C ALA A 45 6.41 -7.46 -21.72
N ILE A 46 6.94 -8.64 -22.01
CA ILE A 46 6.52 -9.49 -23.14
C ILE A 46 5.07 -9.92 -22.93
N LYS A 47 4.75 -10.47 -21.75
CA LYS A 47 3.40 -10.93 -21.42
C LYS A 47 2.37 -9.79 -21.46
N ILE A 48 2.71 -8.61 -20.94
CA ILE A 48 1.85 -7.42 -21.03
C ILE A 48 1.63 -7.00 -22.47
N ALA A 49 2.67 -7.02 -23.33
CA ALA A 49 2.55 -6.71 -24.75
C ALA A 49 1.66 -7.73 -25.51
N GLU A 50 1.75 -9.01 -25.18
CA GLU A 50 0.88 -10.06 -25.71
C GLU A 50 -0.57 -9.85 -25.32
N LEU A 51 -0.84 -9.57 -24.05
CA LEU A 51 -2.18 -9.28 -23.54
C LEU A 51 -2.80 -8.04 -24.21
N ARG A 52 -1.97 -7.03 -24.56
CA ARG A 52 -2.47 -5.83 -25.26
C ARG A 52 -3.06 -6.16 -26.64
N ARG A 53 -2.51 -7.13 -27.35
CA ARG A 53 -3.06 -7.56 -28.65
C ARG A 53 -4.43 -8.23 -28.51
N LEU A 54 -4.67 -8.88 -27.36
CA LEU A 54 -5.89 -9.65 -27.11
C LEU A 54 -7.00 -8.80 -26.46
N HIS A 55 -6.65 -7.86 -25.60
CA HIS A 55 -7.58 -7.21 -24.69
C HIS A 55 -7.58 -5.67 -24.77
N HIS A 56 -6.80 -5.05 -25.67
CA HIS A 56 -6.78 -3.58 -25.88
C HIS A 56 -6.62 -2.76 -24.57
N HIS A 57 -5.80 -3.22 -23.63
CA HIS A 57 -5.57 -2.54 -22.36
C HIS A 57 -4.58 -1.37 -22.46
N THR A 58 -4.50 -0.55 -21.38
CA THR A 58 -3.61 0.62 -21.29
C THR A 58 -2.38 0.39 -20.40
N ILE A 59 -2.16 -0.82 -19.93
CA ILE A 59 -1.09 -1.14 -18.96
C ILE A 59 0.29 -0.86 -19.56
N VAL A 60 1.11 -0.08 -18.83
CA VAL A 60 2.48 0.26 -19.20
C VAL A 60 3.38 0.01 -17.99
N GLN A 61 4.47 -0.75 -18.20
CA GLN A 61 5.48 -0.95 -17.18
C GLN A 61 6.29 0.33 -16.99
N ILE A 62 6.46 0.74 -15.72
CA ILE A 62 7.28 1.90 -15.37
C ILE A 62 8.73 1.43 -15.22
N ASN A 63 9.61 1.91 -16.09
CA ASN A 63 11.04 1.60 -16.03
C ASN A 63 11.69 2.27 -14.81
N GLY A 64 12.54 1.53 -14.09
CA GLY A 64 13.33 2.03 -12.97
C GLY A 64 12.61 2.05 -11.61
N ALA A 65 11.33 1.68 -11.53
CA ALA A 65 10.56 1.72 -10.29
C ALA A 65 10.80 0.50 -9.35
N THR A 66 11.91 -0.17 -9.45
CA THR A 66 12.17 -1.41 -8.72
C THR A 66 13.11 -1.21 -7.55
N ALA A 67 12.61 -0.69 -6.42
CA ALA A 67 13.21 -1.10 -5.15
C ALA A 67 12.73 -2.55 -4.92
N PRO A 68 13.61 -3.57 -5.00
CA PRO A 68 13.25 -4.93 -4.66
C PRO A 68 12.77 -4.92 -3.22
N PHE A 69 11.83 -5.55 -2.73
CA PHE A 69 11.31 -5.54 -1.34
C PHE A 69 10.32 -4.42 -0.97
N VAL A 70 9.93 -3.55 -1.89
CA VAL A 70 8.86 -2.58 -1.66
C VAL A 70 7.56 -3.12 -2.25
N PHE A 71 6.58 -3.40 -1.40
CA PHE A 71 5.24 -3.85 -1.80
C PHE A 71 4.36 -2.69 -2.27
N CYS A 72 3.16 -2.99 -2.74
CA CYS A 72 2.22 -2.02 -3.31
C CYS A 72 1.92 -0.84 -2.37
N LEU A 73 1.68 -1.07 -1.06
CA LEU A 73 1.32 0.00 -0.13
C LEU A 73 2.46 0.97 0.17
N PRO A 74 3.69 0.56 0.57
CA PRO A 74 4.82 1.46 0.68
C PRO A 74 5.14 2.22 -0.60
N TYR A 75 4.95 1.56 -1.74
CA TYR A 75 5.11 2.20 -3.05
C TYR A 75 4.04 3.28 -3.27
N ALA A 76 2.77 2.96 -3.08
CA ALA A 76 1.66 3.89 -3.23
C ALA A 76 1.79 5.11 -2.30
N LEU A 77 2.28 4.92 -1.07
CA LEU A 77 2.56 5.99 -0.10
C LEU A 77 3.83 6.79 -0.42
N ASN A 78 4.62 6.39 -1.42
CA ASN A 78 5.95 6.96 -1.67
C ASN A 78 6.87 6.91 -0.44
N LEU A 79 6.67 5.90 0.41
CA LEU A 79 7.27 5.83 1.75
C LEU A 79 8.80 5.85 1.71
N CYS A 80 9.43 5.14 0.76
CA CYS A 80 10.88 5.07 0.65
C CYS A 80 11.50 6.44 0.38
N VAL A 81 10.89 7.22 -0.53
CA VAL A 81 11.35 8.58 -0.85
C VAL A 81 11.11 9.52 0.33
N SER A 82 9.94 9.43 0.94
CA SER A 82 9.57 10.24 2.10
C SER A 82 10.49 10.01 3.29
N LEU A 83 10.85 8.75 3.60
CA LEU A 83 11.83 8.43 4.64
C LEU A 83 13.20 9.08 4.37
N THR A 84 13.67 8.99 3.12
CA THR A 84 14.94 9.57 2.74
C THR A 84 14.91 11.09 2.85
N ARG A 85 13.88 11.75 2.35
CA ARG A 85 13.75 13.21 2.36
C ARG A 85 13.50 13.80 3.74
N VAL A 86 12.62 13.17 4.52
CA VAL A 86 12.16 13.73 5.79
C VAL A 86 13.14 13.48 6.94
N ILE A 87 13.72 12.27 7.00
CA ILE A 87 14.56 11.85 8.13
C ILE A 87 15.96 11.37 7.71
N ASN A 88 16.31 11.47 6.45
CA ASN A 88 17.59 11.03 5.88
C ASN A 88 17.92 9.57 6.27
N LYS A 89 16.94 8.67 6.14
CA LYS A 89 17.06 7.24 6.40
C LYS A 89 16.39 6.46 5.30
N THR A 90 16.97 5.32 4.95
CA THR A 90 16.34 4.42 4.00
C THR A 90 15.30 3.53 4.71
N TYR A 91 14.38 3.03 3.93
CA TYR A 91 13.37 2.08 4.39
C TYR A 91 14.02 0.85 5.05
N GLU A 92 15.07 0.29 4.42
CA GLU A 92 15.81 -0.85 4.94
C GLU A 92 16.46 -0.55 6.28
N GLN A 93 17.00 0.66 6.49
CA GLN A 93 17.63 1.05 7.75
C GLN A 93 16.65 1.12 8.93
N LEU A 94 15.36 1.26 8.68
CA LEU A 94 14.32 1.30 9.71
C LEU A 94 13.65 -0.05 9.93
N ILE A 95 13.62 -0.89 8.91
CA ILE A 95 13.02 -2.23 8.93
C ILE A 95 14.05 -3.30 9.29
N ILE A 96 15.32 -2.93 9.58
CA ILE A 96 16.40 -3.88 9.89
C ILE A 96 16.00 -4.78 11.06
N GLY A 97 15.59 -5.95 10.74
CA GLY A 97 15.20 -7.03 11.61
C GLY A 97 14.23 -7.98 10.92
N LYS A 98 14.59 -8.50 9.75
CA LYS A 98 14.07 -9.74 9.12
C LYS A 98 12.56 -9.87 8.86
N ASN A 99 11.68 -8.91 9.19
CA ASN A 99 10.25 -9.04 8.96
C ASN A 99 9.73 -7.98 7.98
N LEU A 100 9.91 -8.22 6.69
CA LEU A 100 9.20 -7.52 5.60
C LEU A 100 7.65 -7.61 5.71
N ARG A 101 7.14 -8.45 6.60
CA ARG A 101 5.72 -8.53 6.98
C ARG A 101 5.21 -7.27 7.70
N PHE A 102 6.12 -6.40 8.14
CA PHE A 102 5.82 -5.21 8.91
C PHE A 102 4.88 -4.22 8.18
N VAL A 103 4.88 -4.19 6.87
CA VAL A 103 4.10 -3.25 6.05
C VAL A 103 3.02 -3.96 5.26
N GLY A 104 2.60 -5.12 5.72
CA GLY A 104 1.53 -5.92 5.14
C GLY A 104 0.14 -5.52 5.66
N LEU A 105 -0.75 -6.50 5.74
CA LEU A 105 -2.14 -6.33 6.21
C LEU A 105 -2.27 -5.52 7.50
N PRO A 106 -1.50 -5.76 8.58
CA PRO A 106 -1.67 -5.02 9.83
C PRO A 106 -1.43 -3.52 9.68
N PHE A 107 -0.44 -3.11 8.86
CA PHE A 107 -0.20 -1.69 8.61
C PHE A 107 -1.32 -1.07 7.77
N ALA A 108 -1.81 -1.78 6.77
CA ALA A 108 -2.91 -1.30 5.95
C ALA A 108 -4.18 -1.09 6.78
N ASP A 109 -4.57 -2.06 7.59
CA ASP A 109 -5.76 -1.96 8.44
C ASP A 109 -5.64 -0.82 9.45
N TRP A 110 -4.48 -0.67 10.07
CA TRP A 110 -4.20 0.41 10.99
C TRP A 110 -4.24 1.78 10.30
N LEU A 111 -3.69 1.87 9.09
CA LEU A 111 -3.63 3.09 8.29
C LEU A 111 -5.01 3.51 7.80
N LEU A 112 -5.83 2.58 7.31
CA LEU A 112 -7.16 2.85 6.79
C LEU A 112 -8.06 3.57 7.81
N GLY A 113 -7.92 3.26 9.11
CA GLY A 113 -8.64 3.96 10.18
C GLY A 113 -8.18 5.41 10.44
N ARG A 114 -7.11 5.87 9.77
CA ARG A 114 -6.49 7.20 9.97
C ARG A 114 -6.46 8.05 8.72
N LEU A 115 -6.65 7.45 7.57
CA LEU A 115 -6.73 8.17 6.30
C LEU A 115 -8.09 8.85 6.16
N LYS A 116 -8.07 10.03 5.54
CA LYS A 116 -9.30 10.75 5.19
C LYS A 116 -9.88 10.17 3.90
N PRO A 117 -11.06 9.55 3.93
CA PRO A 117 -11.70 9.05 2.73
C PRO A 117 -12.18 10.20 1.84
N ILE A 118 -12.23 9.93 0.53
CA ILE A 118 -12.80 10.82 -0.49
C ILE A 118 -13.81 10.05 -1.33
N ASP A 119 -14.83 10.75 -1.83
CA ASP A 119 -15.98 10.11 -2.46
C ASP A 119 -15.74 9.70 -3.93
N ARG A 120 -14.65 10.16 -4.52
CA ARG A 120 -14.26 9.83 -5.91
C ARG A 120 -12.76 10.00 -6.12
N PRO A 121 -12.19 9.26 -7.09
CA PRO A 121 -10.77 9.38 -7.43
C PRO A 121 -10.42 10.81 -7.89
N GLU A 122 -9.34 11.34 -7.34
CA GLU A 122 -8.74 12.61 -7.74
C GLU A 122 -7.24 12.41 -7.98
N PRO A 123 -6.63 13.11 -8.94
CA PRO A 123 -5.18 13.03 -9.16
C PRO A 123 -4.39 13.24 -7.87
N GLY A 124 -3.50 12.31 -7.58
CA GLY A 124 -2.70 12.31 -6.36
C GLY A 124 -3.31 11.54 -5.19
N CYS A 125 -4.55 11.06 -5.26
CA CYS A 125 -5.14 10.27 -4.17
C CYS A 125 -4.61 8.84 -4.11
N LEU A 126 -4.75 8.22 -2.93
CA LEU A 126 -4.53 6.80 -2.72
C LEU A 126 -5.77 6.01 -3.14
N ILE A 127 -5.54 4.88 -3.78
CA ILE A 127 -6.56 3.88 -4.10
C ILE A 127 -6.23 2.60 -3.35
N PHE A 128 -7.23 2.08 -2.65
CA PHE A 128 -7.17 0.75 -2.03
C PHE A 128 -8.19 -0.16 -2.70
N TYR A 129 -7.72 -1.33 -3.10
CA TYR A 129 -8.54 -2.39 -3.67
C TYR A 129 -8.88 -3.42 -2.60
N PHE A 130 -10.13 -3.85 -2.59
CA PHE A 130 -10.66 -4.81 -1.63
C PHE A 130 -11.24 -6.02 -2.34
N LYS A 131 -11.05 -7.18 -1.74
CA LYS A 131 -11.69 -8.42 -2.11
C LYS A 131 -12.48 -8.93 -0.91
N SER A 132 -13.80 -8.98 -1.03
CA SER A 132 -14.67 -9.43 0.06
C SER A 132 -14.36 -8.72 1.39
N THR A 133 -14.29 -7.39 1.39
CA THR A 133 -13.96 -6.53 2.54
C THR A 133 -12.50 -6.53 3.01
N LEU A 134 -11.67 -7.45 2.54
CA LEU A 134 -10.26 -7.49 2.88
C LEU A 134 -9.44 -6.64 1.91
N TRP A 135 -8.55 -5.82 2.45
CA TRP A 135 -7.58 -5.11 1.64
C TRP A 135 -6.68 -6.10 0.88
N ALA A 136 -6.54 -5.91 -0.42
CA ALA A 136 -5.76 -6.78 -1.29
C ALA A 136 -4.63 -6.05 -2.03
N HIS A 137 -4.84 -4.77 -2.39
CA HIS A 137 -3.87 -4.01 -3.17
C HIS A 137 -4.01 -2.51 -2.95
N ALA A 138 -2.94 -1.75 -3.28
CA ALA A 138 -2.94 -0.29 -3.21
C ALA A 138 -2.19 0.32 -4.40
N GLY A 139 -2.64 1.52 -4.81
CA GLY A 139 -2.03 2.32 -5.85
C GLY A 139 -2.24 3.81 -5.63
N ARG A 140 -1.77 4.63 -6.57
CA ARG A 140 -1.99 6.07 -6.64
C ARG A 140 -2.78 6.41 -7.90
N PHE A 141 -3.77 7.25 -7.80
CA PHE A 141 -4.45 7.82 -8.95
C PHE A 141 -3.63 8.98 -9.49
N VAL A 142 -2.90 8.76 -10.58
CA VAL A 142 -1.92 9.74 -11.08
C VAL A 142 -2.52 10.78 -12.03
N ARG A 143 -3.52 10.36 -12.82
CA ARG A 143 -4.30 11.22 -13.70
C ARG A 143 -5.64 10.56 -14.02
N PHE A 144 -6.54 11.27 -14.64
CA PHE A 144 -7.88 10.76 -14.95
C PHE A 144 -7.83 9.37 -15.61
N GLY A 145 -8.50 8.40 -14.99
CA GLY A 145 -8.58 7.02 -15.47
C GLY A 145 -7.31 6.18 -15.28
N VAL A 146 -6.20 6.73 -14.78
CA VAL A 146 -4.92 6.04 -14.67
C VAL A 146 -4.46 5.92 -13.22
N VAL A 147 -4.14 4.70 -12.84
CA VAL A 147 -3.57 4.32 -11.55
C VAL A 147 -2.13 3.87 -11.76
N GLU A 148 -1.27 4.24 -10.85
CA GLU A 148 0.09 3.73 -10.73
C GLU A 148 0.16 2.81 -9.51
N SER A 149 0.57 1.56 -9.71
CA SER A 149 0.71 0.60 -8.63
C SER A 149 1.85 -0.38 -8.86
N LYS A 150 2.34 -0.97 -7.78
CA LYS A 150 3.39 -1.99 -7.83
C LYS A 150 2.77 -3.37 -7.61
N TRP A 151 2.95 -4.28 -8.57
CA TRP A 151 2.37 -5.62 -8.52
C TRP A 151 3.32 -6.60 -7.84
N GLY A 152 2.95 -6.99 -6.63
CA GLY A 152 3.78 -7.87 -5.81
C GLY A 152 5.18 -7.30 -5.51
N MET A 153 6.19 -8.12 -5.64
CA MET A 153 7.61 -7.72 -5.53
C MET A 153 8.22 -7.27 -6.87
N PHE A 154 7.40 -7.24 -7.92
CA PHE A 154 7.85 -7.00 -9.29
C PHE A 154 7.86 -5.52 -9.67
N SER A 155 7.52 -5.24 -10.92
CA SER A 155 7.52 -3.89 -11.47
C SER A 155 6.33 -3.06 -11.00
N ALA A 156 6.48 -1.74 -11.13
CA ALA A 156 5.37 -0.82 -11.09
C ALA A 156 4.77 -0.65 -12.49
N TYR A 157 3.48 -0.39 -12.53
CA TYR A 157 2.70 -0.22 -13.74
C TYR A 157 1.79 0.99 -13.64
N GLU A 158 1.66 1.75 -14.75
CA GLU A 158 0.50 2.56 -15.01
C GLU A 158 -0.56 1.69 -15.69
N HIS A 159 -1.81 1.81 -15.28
CA HIS A 159 -2.91 0.99 -15.78
C HIS A 159 -4.26 1.68 -15.57
N GLY A 160 -5.27 1.26 -16.29
CA GLY A 160 -6.65 1.66 -16.00
C GLY A 160 -7.10 1.15 -14.64
N MET A 161 -8.07 1.83 -14.03
CA MET A 161 -8.53 1.55 -12.67
C MET A 161 -8.85 0.06 -12.42
N TRP A 162 -9.40 -0.63 -13.42
CA TRP A 162 -9.77 -2.04 -13.34
C TRP A 162 -8.87 -2.97 -14.18
N GLU A 163 -7.77 -2.46 -14.72
CA GLU A 163 -6.78 -3.25 -15.46
C GLU A 163 -5.72 -3.82 -14.51
N ILE A 164 -6.16 -4.56 -13.51
CA ILE A 164 -5.35 -5.21 -12.47
C ILE A 164 -5.71 -6.69 -12.37
N PRO A 165 -4.84 -7.54 -11.83
CA PRO A 165 -5.18 -8.93 -11.55
C PRO A 165 -6.47 -9.07 -10.74
N LEU A 166 -7.28 -10.08 -11.06
CA LEU A 166 -8.55 -10.33 -10.36
C LEU A 166 -8.34 -10.61 -8.86
N SER A 167 -7.18 -11.15 -8.50
CA SER A 167 -6.79 -11.40 -7.11
C SER A 167 -6.67 -10.11 -6.26
N TYR A 168 -6.51 -8.94 -6.91
CA TYR A 168 -6.37 -7.65 -6.20
C TYR A 168 -7.69 -7.04 -5.77
N GLY A 169 -8.81 -7.64 -6.17
CA GLY A 169 -10.13 -7.24 -5.68
C GLY A 169 -11.02 -6.58 -6.73
N ASP A 170 -12.25 -6.33 -6.34
CA ASP A 170 -13.35 -5.86 -7.19
C ASP A 170 -14.08 -4.64 -6.59
N GLU A 171 -13.58 -4.13 -5.47
CA GLU A 171 -14.07 -2.92 -4.80
C GLU A 171 -12.93 -1.94 -4.57
N ILE A 172 -13.21 -0.63 -4.65
CA ILE A 172 -12.25 0.44 -4.48
C ILE A 172 -12.74 1.44 -3.43
N CYS A 173 -11.83 1.82 -2.54
CA CYS A 173 -11.94 3.01 -1.70
C CYS A 173 -10.82 4.00 -2.04
N CYS A 174 -11.16 5.28 -2.03
CA CYS A 174 -10.22 6.36 -2.30
C CYS A 174 -9.95 7.15 -1.03
N TYR A 175 -8.71 7.56 -0.85
CA TYR A 175 -8.28 8.34 0.31
C TYR A 175 -7.38 9.50 -0.12
N GLN A 176 -7.47 10.60 0.63
CA GLN A 176 -6.54 11.70 0.46
C GLN A 176 -5.11 11.20 0.73
N MET A 177 -4.17 11.54 -0.16
CA MET A 177 -2.76 11.22 0.05
C MET A 177 -2.24 12.06 1.24
N PRO A 178 -1.66 11.42 2.28
CA PRO A 178 -0.97 12.15 3.34
C PRO A 178 0.29 12.83 2.78
N GLY A 179 0.67 13.98 3.34
CA GLY A 179 1.94 14.62 3.01
C GLY A 179 3.14 13.75 3.42
N GLU A 180 4.32 13.98 2.83
CA GLU A 180 5.52 13.15 3.07
C GLU A 180 5.86 12.99 4.57
N ARG A 181 5.77 14.07 5.35
CA ARG A 181 6.03 14.03 6.79
C ARG A 181 5.00 13.19 7.54
N GLU A 182 3.74 13.30 7.15
CA GLU A 182 2.64 12.54 7.75
C GLU A 182 2.78 11.05 7.43
N VAL A 183 3.15 10.68 6.21
CA VAL A 183 3.45 9.29 5.84
C VAL A 183 4.54 8.71 6.75
N VAL A 184 5.63 9.45 6.96
CA VAL A 184 6.73 9.01 7.83
C VAL A 184 6.28 8.93 9.29
N ARG A 185 5.50 9.89 9.78
CA ARG A 185 4.94 9.88 11.14
C ARG A 185 4.06 8.66 11.37
N LEU A 186 3.11 8.41 10.49
CA LEU A 186 2.20 7.25 10.55
C LEU A 186 2.96 5.92 10.53
N PHE A 187 3.99 5.82 9.69
CA PHE A 187 4.84 4.63 9.63
C PHE A 187 5.61 4.38 10.93
N LEU A 188 6.21 5.41 11.53
CA LEU A 188 6.94 5.28 12.80
C LEU A 188 6.00 4.99 13.96
N GLU A 189 4.83 5.62 14.02
CA GLU A 189 3.80 5.34 15.03
C GLU A 189 3.32 3.89 14.97
N PHE A 190 2.99 3.40 13.78
CA PHE A 190 2.61 1.99 13.62
C PHE A 190 3.70 1.06 14.15
N GLY A 191 4.96 1.30 13.76
CA GLY A 191 6.08 0.50 14.22
C GLY A 191 6.23 0.49 15.73
N LEU A 192 6.06 1.63 16.39
CA LEU A 192 6.19 1.76 17.84
C LEU A 192 5.00 1.21 18.62
N GLN A 193 3.78 1.35 18.10
CA GLN A 193 2.56 0.96 18.80
C GLN A 193 2.21 -0.52 18.61
N ILE A 194 2.32 -1.00 17.38
CA ILE A 194 1.81 -2.32 17.00
C ILE A 194 2.91 -3.35 16.95
N GLU A 195 4.07 -2.98 16.41
CA GLU A 195 5.20 -3.91 16.21
C GLU A 195 6.30 -3.75 17.27
N ALA A 196 5.99 -3.06 18.37
CA ALA A 196 6.95 -2.80 19.43
C ALA A 196 7.64 -4.07 19.95
N HIS A 197 6.94 -5.21 19.94
CA HIS A 197 7.46 -6.49 20.39
C HIS A 197 8.46 -7.11 19.41
N SER A 198 8.35 -6.82 18.13
CA SER A 198 9.23 -7.34 17.07
C SER A 198 10.47 -6.48 16.85
N LEU A 199 10.47 -5.23 17.36
CA LEU A 199 11.60 -4.32 17.23
C LEU A 199 12.66 -4.57 18.30
N CYS A 200 13.93 -4.69 17.89
CA CYS A 200 15.01 -4.69 18.85
C CYS A 200 15.07 -3.33 19.60
N PRO A 201 15.59 -3.29 20.87
CA PRO A 201 15.60 -2.09 21.68
C PRO A 201 16.26 -0.88 20.99
N ALA A 202 17.35 -1.10 20.26
CA ALA A 202 18.06 -0.03 19.54
C ALA A 202 17.20 0.58 18.41
N THR A 203 16.50 -0.25 17.65
CA THR A 203 15.59 0.20 16.58
C THR A 203 14.40 0.97 17.17
N ARG A 204 13.82 0.45 18.27
CA ARG A 204 12.74 1.13 18.99
C ARG A 204 13.17 2.51 19.47
N ALA A 205 14.28 2.61 20.21
CA ALA A 205 14.81 3.86 20.72
C ALA A 205 15.10 4.88 19.60
N ARG A 206 15.57 4.41 18.43
CA ARG A 206 15.80 5.24 17.26
C ARG A 206 14.49 5.74 16.65
N ALA A 207 13.51 4.87 16.47
CA ALA A 207 12.19 5.24 15.94
C ALA A 207 11.49 6.27 16.85
N THR A 208 11.55 6.08 18.17
CA THR A 208 11.02 7.04 19.16
C THR A 208 11.67 8.42 19.00
N ARG A 209 13.01 8.51 18.98
CA ARG A 209 13.70 9.80 18.79
C ARG A 209 13.32 10.50 17.48
N LEU A 210 13.14 9.74 16.40
CA LEU A 210 12.73 10.29 15.10
C LEU A 210 11.29 10.82 15.16
N LEU A 211 10.37 10.07 15.75
CA LEU A 211 8.99 10.48 15.94
C LEU A 211 8.88 11.74 16.79
N ASP A 212 9.61 11.80 17.92
CA ASP A 212 9.66 12.97 18.77
C ASP A 212 10.21 14.20 18.05
N ALA A 213 11.23 14.02 17.21
CA ALA A 213 11.78 15.09 16.40
C ALA A 213 10.79 15.62 15.34
N LEU A 214 10.01 14.71 14.73
CA LEU A 214 8.94 15.08 13.80
C LEU A 214 7.85 15.87 14.54
N ASN A 215 7.36 15.36 15.67
CA ASN A 215 6.29 15.99 16.44
C ASN A 215 6.67 17.40 16.93
N ARG A 216 7.91 17.62 17.35
CA ARG A 216 8.39 18.97 17.72
C ARG A 216 8.32 19.97 16.57
N ARG A 217 8.57 19.54 15.34
CA ARG A 217 8.51 20.40 14.13
C ARG A 217 7.09 20.68 13.64
N PHE A 218 6.09 19.92 14.13
CA PHE A 218 4.68 20.19 13.81
C PHE A 218 4.03 21.18 14.76
N ASN A 219 4.61 21.39 15.95
CA ASN A 219 4.06 22.29 16.97
C ASN A 219 4.70 23.71 16.94
N THR A 220 5.53 23.98 15.96
CA THR A 220 6.12 25.30 15.66
C THR A 220 5.62 25.81 14.31
#